data_78d1e886f5c2989e0aa3b52a33e22d77
#
_entry.id   78d1e886f5c2989e0aa3b52a33e22d77
#
_cell.length_a   1.000
_cell.length_b   1.000
_cell.length_c   1.000
_cell.angle_alpha   90.00
_cell.angle_beta   90.00
_cell.angle_gamma   90.00
#
_symmetry.space_group_name_H-M   'P 1'
#
loop_
_entity.id
_entity.type
_entity.pdbx_description
1 polymer ?
#
loop_
_entity_poly.entity_id
_entity_poly.type
_entity_poly.pdbx_seq_one_letter_code
_entity_poly.pdbx_strand_id
1 'polypeptide(L)'
;MTSPARRLAHVIGLGLIGSSVALALAATGWRVTGEDLDPEATSAALEADVISDTSMTDDHVLLVVATPAGAVASVARDYLARFTSASLIATDVAGVKSSIVSGVSDARFLGGHPMAGSEQRGLQGARLDLFSGCTWVLTPTPLTSPATYSTLHGYLRDIGASVVALDANDHDRLVALASHVPHLLAGALMNEATKTAEQDPVLLQLAAGGFRDMTRIAAGDPAIWPDILFENREAIDQTLEALEGRLDALRRALASDGRSVIEDSLQEASVARRQLPGRALSSENLAYLRIVVSDRPGVLATVTRAASDLQVNIYDIEIAHGIEGVGGTLLLAVDAAQATVLADSLVALDFRVAREQ
;
A
#
# COMPACT_ATOMS: atom_id res chain seq x y z
N MET A 1 -11.15 40.75 -10.22
CA MET A 1 -10.03 39.87 -9.92
C MET A 1 -10.28 38.58 -10.67
N THR A 2 -9.54 38.32 -11.76
CA THR A 2 -9.64 37.07 -12.51
C THR A 2 -9.15 35.95 -11.60
N SER A 3 -10.02 34.95 -11.35
CA SER A 3 -9.62 33.73 -10.66
C SER A 3 -8.37 33.15 -11.34
N PRO A 4 -7.33 32.73 -10.63
CA PRO A 4 -6.16 32.14 -11.28
C PRO A 4 -6.64 30.97 -12.14
N ALA A 5 -6.12 30.89 -13.38
CA ALA A 5 -6.46 29.80 -14.29
C ALA A 5 -6.20 28.47 -13.57
N ARG A 6 -7.21 27.60 -13.50
CA ARG A 6 -7.09 26.28 -12.88
C ARG A 6 -6.10 25.46 -13.70
N ARG A 7 -5.15 24.77 -13.03
CA ARG A 7 -4.27 23.82 -13.66
C ARG A 7 -5.08 22.66 -14.24
N LEU A 8 -4.69 22.18 -15.40
CA LEU A 8 -5.36 21.07 -16.09
C LEU A 8 -4.53 19.80 -15.97
N ALA A 9 -5.18 18.72 -15.54
CA ALA A 9 -4.61 17.37 -15.54
C ALA A 9 -5.48 16.43 -16.37
N HIS A 10 -4.85 15.47 -17.04
CA HIS A 10 -5.55 14.39 -17.76
C HIS A 10 -5.15 13.04 -17.18
N VAL A 11 -6.14 12.19 -16.90
CA VAL A 11 -5.94 10.84 -16.32
C VAL A 11 -6.42 9.79 -17.33
N ILE A 12 -5.53 8.85 -17.68
CA ILE A 12 -5.85 7.73 -18.54
C ILE A 12 -5.92 6.46 -17.69
N GLY A 13 -7.07 5.80 -17.70
CA GLY A 13 -7.40 4.70 -16.81
C GLY A 13 -8.12 5.21 -15.57
N LEU A 14 -9.43 4.95 -15.49
CA LEU A 14 -10.34 5.44 -14.45
C LEU A 14 -10.75 4.33 -13.47
N GLY A 15 -9.79 3.42 -13.21
CA GLY A 15 -9.89 2.43 -12.15
C GLY A 15 -9.72 3.06 -10.76
N LEU A 16 -9.47 2.23 -9.73
CA LEU A 16 -9.25 2.65 -8.34
C LEU A 16 -8.21 3.78 -8.22
N ILE A 17 -7.02 3.56 -8.75
CA ILE A 17 -5.89 4.49 -8.56
C ILE A 17 -6.07 5.76 -9.40
N GLY A 18 -6.41 5.62 -10.69
CA GLY A 18 -6.61 6.78 -11.56
C GLY A 18 -7.74 7.69 -11.11
N SER A 19 -8.89 7.12 -10.72
CA SER A 19 -10.00 7.89 -10.15
C SER A 19 -9.63 8.54 -8.81
N SER A 20 -8.85 7.88 -7.96
CA SER A 20 -8.36 8.48 -6.72
C SER A 20 -7.40 9.63 -6.98
N VAL A 21 -6.52 9.53 -7.99
CA VAL A 21 -5.65 10.64 -8.42
C VAL A 21 -6.50 11.81 -8.91
N ALA A 22 -7.52 11.55 -9.74
CA ALA A 22 -8.42 12.59 -10.24
C ALA A 22 -9.13 13.32 -9.09
N LEU A 23 -9.69 12.59 -8.13
CA LEU A 23 -10.35 13.15 -6.94
C LEU A 23 -9.37 13.98 -6.09
N ALA A 24 -8.17 13.46 -5.81
CA ALA A 24 -7.16 14.13 -5.01
C ALA A 24 -6.69 15.43 -5.67
N LEU A 25 -6.44 15.42 -6.98
CA LEU A 25 -6.09 16.62 -7.74
C LEU A 25 -7.24 17.64 -7.74
N ALA A 26 -8.48 17.21 -7.98
CA ALA A 26 -9.64 18.09 -7.96
C ALA A 26 -9.82 18.78 -6.61
N ALA A 27 -9.60 18.07 -5.49
CA ALA A 27 -9.64 18.61 -4.14
C ALA A 27 -8.61 19.71 -3.89
N THR A 28 -7.47 19.69 -4.63
CA THR A 28 -6.44 20.74 -4.58
C THR A 28 -6.62 21.85 -5.63
N GLY A 29 -7.81 21.89 -6.28
CA GLY A 29 -8.22 22.98 -7.17
C GLY A 29 -7.86 22.78 -8.65
N TRP A 30 -7.46 21.59 -9.05
CA TRP A 30 -7.26 21.25 -10.46
C TRP A 30 -8.61 21.06 -11.17
N ARG A 31 -8.61 21.29 -12.47
CA ARG A 31 -9.62 20.73 -13.37
C ARG A 31 -9.06 19.46 -13.96
N VAL A 32 -9.74 18.35 -13.74
CA VAL A 32 -9.29 17.03 -14.21
C VAL A 32 -10.19 16.57 -15.35
N THR A 33 -9.57 16.16 -16.44
CA THR A 33 -10.18 15.43 -17.53
C THR A 33 -9.65 14.00 -17.54
N GLY A 34 -10.32 13.07 -18.21
CA GLY A 34 -9.80 11.70 -18.26
C GLY A 34 -10.62 10.80 -19.14
N GLU A 35 -10.06 9.63 -19.41
CA GLU A 35 -10.70 8.59 -20.21
C GLU A 35 -10.24 7.20 -19.76
N ASP A 36 -11.04 6.22 -20.09
CA ASP A 36 -10.75 4.80 -19.94
C ASP A 36 -11.02 4.06 -21.24
N LEU A 37 -10.35 2.94 -21.45
CA LEU A 37 -10.63 2.05 -22.57
C LEU A 37 -12.06 1.49 -22.49
N ASP A 38 -12.57 1.33 -21.28
CA ASP A 38 -13.97 0.99 -21.01
C ASP A 38 -14.85 2.27 -21.02
N PRO A 39 -15.75 2.41 -22.01
CA PRO A 39 -16.65 3.57 -22.06
C PRO A 39 -17.59 3.68 -20.87
N GLU A 40 -17.94 2.56 -20.20
CA GLU A 40 -18.80 2.56 -19.02
C GLU A 40 -18.06 3.18 -17.82
N ALA A 41 -16.76 2.86 -17.66
CA ALA A 41 -15.91 3.48 -16.63
C ALA A 41 -15.78 5.01 -16.85
N THR A 42 -15.60 5.43 -18.10
CA THR A 42 -15.55 6.86 -18.47
C THR A 42 -16.87 7.57 -18.16
N SER A 43 -18.00 6.97 -18.55
CA SER A 43 -19.32 7.54 -18.29
C SER A 43 -19.62 7.66 -16.79
N ALA A 44 -19.31 6.61 -16.04
CA ALA A 44 -19.47 6.60 -14.58
C ALA A 44 -18.62 7.67 -13.87
N ALA A 45 -17.39 7.90 -14.35
CA ALA A 45 -16.51 8.94 -13.80
C ALA A 45 -16.99 10.36 -14.08
N LEU A 46 -17.62 10.59 -15.26
CA LEU A 46 -18.29 11.85 -15.60
C LEU A 46 -19.54 12.08 -14.72
N GLU A 47 -20.40 11.06 -14.58
CA GLU A 47 -21.62 11.13 -13.78
C GLU A 47 -21.35 11.36 -12.29
N ALA A 48 -20.21 10.84 -11.80
CA ALA A 48 -19.77 11.02 -10.41
C ALA A 48 -18.91 12.27 -10.18
N ASP A 49 -18.79 13.16 -11.16
CA ASP A 49 -17.96 14.38 -11.11
C ASP A 49 -16.47 14.11 -10.75
N VAL A 50 -15.96 12.90 -11.03
CA VAL A 50 -14.55 12.55 -10.84
C VAL A 50 -13.68 13.22 -11.90
N ILE A 51 -14.19 13.29 -13.11
CA ILE A 51 -13.62 14.03 -14.24
C ILE A 51 -14.65 15.02 -14.81
N SER A 52 -14.17 16.12 -15.36
CA SER A 52 -15.03 17.19 -15.90
C SER A 52 -15.26 17.10 -17.40
N ASP A 53 -14.45 16.33 -18.12
CA ASP A 53 -14.44 16.16 -19.57
C ASP A 53 -13.56 14.95 -19.92
N THR A 54 -13.66 14.46 -21.16
CA THR A 54 -12.84 13.36 -21.69
C THR A 54 -11.69 13.84 -22.56
N SER A 55 -11.64 15.11 -22.91
CA SER A 55 -10.69 15.62 -23.91
C SER A 55 -9.44 16.18 -23.27
N MET A 56 -8.28 15.76 -23.75
CA MET A 56 -7.00 16.39 -23.48
C MET A 56 -6.70 17.49 -24.52
N THR A 57 -6.09 18.57 -24.09
CA THR A 57 -5.65 19.71 -24.92
C THR A 57 -4.20 20.09 -24.60
N ASP A 58 -3.57 20.95 -25.42
CA ASP A 58 -2.20 21.44 -25.17
C ASP A 58 -2.05 22.32 -23.93
N ASP A 59 -3.16 22.76 -23.31
CA ASP A 59 -3.15 23.52 -22.04
C ASP A 59 -2.96 22.63 -20.81
N HIS A 60 -3.04 21.29 -20.95
CA HIS A 60 -2.78 20.37 -19.86
C HIS A 60 -1.30 20.38 -19.48
N VAL A 61 -1.04 20.44 -18.18
CA VAL A 61 0.31 20.46 -17.62
C VAL A 61 0.70 19.15 -16.90
N LEU A 62 -0.29 18.26 -16.68
CA LEU A 62 -0.06 16.95 -16.08
C LEU A 62 -0.86 15.88 -16.84
N LEU A 63 -0.16 14.81 -17.21
CA LEU A 63 -0.73 13.56 -17.73
C LEU A 63 -0.42 12.45 -16.73
N VAL A 64 -1.44 11.73 -16.26
CA VAL A 64 -1.28 10.56 -15.40
C VAL A 64 -1.77 9.31 -16.11
N VAL A 65 -0.89 8.35 -16.34
CA VAL A 65 -1.20 7.08 -16.98
C VAL A 65 -1.43 6.02 -15.91
N ALA A 66 -2.68 5.65 -15.71
CA ALA A 66 -3.13 4.69 -14.70
C ALA A 66 -3.69 3.40 -15.33
N THR A 67 -3.12 3.00 -16.44
CA THR A 67 -3.44 1.76 -17.18
C THR A 67 -2.67 0.55 -16.60
N PRO A 68 -3.02 -0.70 -16.97
CA PRO A 68 -2.19 -1.86 -16.66
C PRO A 68 -0.72 -1.66 -17.06
N ALA A 69 0.21 -2.20 -16.27
CA ALA A 69 1.65 -1.93 -16.39
C ALA A 69 2.22 -2.11 -17.79
N GLY A 70 1.84 -3.20 -18.48
CA GLY A 70 2.30 -3.49 -19.84
C GLY A 70 1.85 -2.48 -20.90
N ALA A 71 0.80 -1.67 -20.63
CA ALA A 71 0.30 -0.66 -21.56
C ALA A 71 0.87 0.74 -21.31
N VAL A 72 1.41 1.01 -20.13
CA VAL A 72 1.82 2.37 -19.70
C VAL A 72 2.78 3.02 -20.70
N ALA A 73 3.84 2.32 -21.09
CA ALA A 73 4.88 2.90 -21.95
C ALA A 73 4.35 3.27 -23.35
N SER A 74 3.47 2.45 -23.94
CA SER A 74 2.87 2.74 -25.25
C SER A 74 1.92 3.93 -25.16
N VAL A 75 1.04 3.94 -24.16
CA VAL A 75 0.08 5.04 -23.92
C VAL A 75 0.82 6.35 -23.68
N ALA A 76 1.82 6.36 -22.79
CA ALA A 76 2.62 7.56 -22.50
C ALA A 76 3.29 8.13 -23.78
N ARG A 77 3.91 7.27 -24.61
CA ARG A 77 4.51 7.69 -25.87
C ARG A 77 3.51 8.30 -26.84
N ASP A 78 2.35 7.67 -27.01
CA ASP A 78 1.32 8.12 -27.95
C ASP A 78 0.81 9.52 -27.56
N TYR A 79 0.57 9.75 -26.27
CA TYR A 79 0.12 11.05 -25.78
C TYR A 79 1.21 12.11 -25.84
N LEU A 80 2.45 11.78 -25.47
CA LEU A 80 3.58 12.71 -25.56
C LEU A 80 3.96 13.07 -26.98
N ALA A 81 3.70 12.20 -27.95
CA ALA A 81 3.86 12.50 -29.37
C ALA A 81 2.75 13.41 -29.90
N ARG A 82 1.51 13.23 -29.42
CA ARG A 82 0.34 14.00 -29.81
C ARG A 82 0.29 15.39 -29.19
N PHE A 83 0.65 15.50 -27.90
CA PHE A 83 0.65 16.75 -27.13
C PHE A 83 2.08 17.21 -26.87
N THR A 84 2.51 18.27 -27.57
CA THR A 84 3.92 18.67 -27.65
C THR A 84 4.29 19.82 -26.71
N SER A 85 3.37 20.26 -25.84
CA SER A 85 3.63 21.32 -24.87
C SER A 85 4.84 21.00 -24.00
N ALA A 86 5.80 21.89 -23.93
CA ALA A 86 6.99 21.74 -23.09
C ALA A 86 6.68 21.80 -21.57
N SER A 87 5.50 22.33 -21.20
CA SER A 87 5.04 22.38 -19.81
C SER A 87 4.32 21.12 -19.38
N LEU A 88 3.99 20.20 -20.31
CA LEU A 88 3.35 18.93 -19.98
C LEU A 88 4.35 18.02 -19.27
N ILE A 89 3.98 17.53 -18.11
CA ILE A 89 4.66 16.45 -17.40
C ILE A 89 3.78 15.21 -17.46
N ALA A 90 4.35 14.08 -17.87
CA ALA A 90 3.68 12.80 -17.85
C ALA A 90 4.26 11.91 -16.74
N THR A 91 3.40 11.21 -16.02
CA THR A 91 3.77 10.21 -15.01
C THR A 91 2.84 9.01 -15.09
N ASP A 92 3.22 7.95 -14.43
CA ASP A 92 2.37 6.76 -14.27
C ASP A 92 2.16 6.40 -12.79
N VAL A 93 1.40 5.35 -12.54
CA VAL A 93 1.09 4.86 -11.20
C VAL A 93 1.31 3.35 -11.04
N ALA A 94 1.96 2.72 -12.01
CA ALA A 94 2.14 1.27 -12.02
C ALA A 94 3.09 0.78 -10.92
N GLY A 95 2.93 -0.48 -10.51
CA GLY A 95 3.74 -1.15 -9.49
C GLY A 95 5.13 -1.58 -9.95
N VAL A 96 5.50 -1.36 -11.21
CA VAL A 96 6.79 -1.71 -11.83
C VAL A 96 7.32 -0.51 -12.59
N LYS A 97 8.64 -0.35 -12.67
CA LYS A 97 9.24 0.89 -13.23
C LYS A 97 10.24 0.65 -14.35
N SER A 98 11.09 -0.37 -14.27
CA SER A 98 12.22 -0.55 -15.21
C SER A 98 11.78 -0.68 -16.66
N SER A 99 10.79 -1.52 -16.94
CA SER A 99 10.23 -1.71 -18.30
C SER A 99 9.55 -0.44 -18.82
N ILE A 100 8.86 0.27 -17.93
CA ILE A 100 8.13 1.50 -18.27
C ILE A 100 9.08 2.63 -18.62
N VAL A 101 10.04 2.95 -17.73
CA VAL A 101 10.94 4.08 -17.97
C VAL A 101 11.92 3.84 -19.13
N SER A 102 12.32 2.58 -19.35
CA SER A 102 13.13 2.22 -20.52
C SER A 102 12.32 2.30 -21.83
N GLY A 103 11.01 2.12 -21.74
CA GLY A 103 10.09 2.22 -22.87
C GLY A 103 9.73 3.65 -23.29
N VAL A 104 10.02 4.69 -22.48
CA VAL A 104 9.63 6.09 -22.75
C VAL A 104 10.85 7.00 -22.75
N SER A 105 11.35 7.35 -23.95
CA SER A 105 12.50 8.25 -24.13
C SER A 105 12.05 9.70 -24.34
N ASP A 106 11.37 10.27 -23.35
CA ASP A 106 10.90 11.67 -23.37
C ASP A 106 11.24 12.35 -22.02
N ALA A 107 11.88 13.53 -22.08
CA ALA A 107 12.29 14.27 -20.89
C ALA A 107 11.10 14.77 -20.02
N ARG A 108 9.89 14.77 -20.58
CA ARG A 108 8.66 15.13 -19.89
C ARG A 108 8.05 13.96 -19.10
N PHE A 109 8.52 12.72 -19.35
CA PHE A 109 8.05 11.54 -18.62
C PHE A 109 8.89 11.31 -17.37
N LEU A 110 8.23 11.09 -16.25
CA LEU A 110 8.83 10.72 -14.97
C LEU A 110 8.01 9.61 -14.33
N GLY A 111 8.58 8.41 -14.27
CA GLY A 111 7.88 7.25 -13.72
C GLY A 111 7.49 7.45 -12.25
N GLY A 112 6.30 7.02 -11.89
CA GLY A 112 5.74 7.15 -10.55
C GLY A 112 5.08 5.85 -10.07
N HIS A 113 5.09 5.64 -8.74
CA HIS A 113 4.38 4.53 -8.11
C HIS A 113 3.90 4.95 -6.72
N PRO A 114 2.58 5.16 -6.52
CA PRO A 114 2.00 5.31 -5.19
C PRO A 114 2.01 3.96 -4.46
N MET A 115 2.68 3.89 -3.31
CA MET A 115 2.62 2.71 -2.43
C MET A 115 1.29 2.73 -1.67
N ALA A 116 0.20 2.68 -2.42
CA ALA A 116 -1.17 2.74 -1.94
C ALA A 116 -2.06 1.81 -2.77
N GLY A 117 -3.06 1.25 -2.14
CA GLY A 117 -4.02 0.34 -2.78
C GLY A 117 -5.14 -0.02 -1.83
N SER A 118 -6.11 -0.75 -2.35
CA SER A 118 -7.24 -1.28 -1.59
C SER A 118 -7.71 -2.57 -2.28
N GLU A 119 -8.39 -3.41 -1.56
CA GLU A 119 -9.05 -4.61 -2.09
C GLU A 119 -10.28 -4.28 -2.96
N GLN A 120 -10.73 -3.03 -2.94
CA GLN A 120 -11.85 -2.55 -3.75
C GLN A 120 -11.40 -2.26 -5.19
N ARG A 121 -12.34 -2.35 -6.14
CA ARG A 121 -12.09 -2.18 -7.56
C ARG A 121 -12.82 -0.97 -8.14
N GLY A 122 -12.29 -0.46 -9.24
CA GLY A 122 -12.94 0.56 -10.06
C GLY A 122 -13.22 1.85 -9.30
N LEU A 123 -14.14 2.62 -9.85
CA LEU A 123 -14.53 3.93 -9.31
C LEU A 123 -15.10 3.85 -7.88
N GLN A 124 -15.82 2.76 -7.55
CA GLN A 124 -16.44 2.60 -6.22
C GLN A 124 -15.43 2.48 -5.08
N GLY A 125 -14.20 2.04 -5.39
CA GLY A 125 -13.11 2.00 -4.43
C GLY A 125 -12.32 3.31 -4.34
N ALA A 126 -12.54 4.25 -5.26
CA ALA A 126 -11.76 5.48 -5.34
C ALA A 126 -11.98 6.39 -4.14
N ARG A 127 -10.89 7.00 -3.65
CA ARG A 127 -10.91 7.87 -2.47
C ARG A 127 -9.98 9.05 -2.69
N LEU A 128 -10.43 10.24 -2.30
CA LEU A 128 -9.63 11.47 -2.41
C LEU A 128 -8.43 11.49 -1.44
N ASP A 129 -8.50 10.75 -0.35
CA ASP A 129 -7.47 10.66 0.69
C ASP A 129 -6.57 9.43 0.57
N LEU A 130 -6.70 8.65 -0.52
CA LEU A 130 -5.94 7.40 -0.72
C LEU A 130 -4.43 7.60 -0.62
N PHE A 131 -3.94 8.78 -1.03
CA PHE A 131 -2.52 9.09 -1.04
C PHE A 131 -2.02 9.86 0.18
N SER A 132 -2.90 10.22 1.11
CA SER A 132 -2.53 10.94 2.32
C SER A 132 -1.58 10.12 3.20
N GLY A 133 -0.34 10.59 3.33
CA GLY A 133 0.71 9.92 4.09
C GLY A 133 1.31 8.68 3.40
N CYS A 134 0.87 8.30 2.19
CA CYS A 134 1.50 7.22 1.46
C CYS A 134 2.87 7.62 0.90
N THR A 135 3.77 6.66 0.76
CA THR A 135 5.00 6.86 0.01
C THR A 135 4.68 6.83 -1.49
N TRP A 136 5.11 7.87 -2.22
CA TRP A 136 5.06 7.88 -3.68
C TRP A 136 6.47 7.86 -4.22
N VAL A 137 6.83 6.78 -4.91
CA VAL A 137 8.15 6.65 -5.52
C VAL A 137 8.15 7.36 -6.88
N LEU A 138 9.17 8.18 -7.13
CA LEU A 138 9.51 8.71 -8.45
C LEU A 138 10.81 8.09 -8.94
N THR A 139 10.85 7.74 -10.22
CA THR A 139 12.03 7.11 -10.83
C THR A 139 12.64 8.01 -11.92
N PRO A 140 13.45 9.04 -11.53
CA PRO A 140 14.07 9.93 -12.47
C PRO A 140 15.08 9.17 -13.34
N THR A 141 15.15 9.57 -14.61
CA THR A 141 16.12 9.07 -15.59
C THR A 141 17.16 10.16 -15.90
N PRO A 142 18.25 9.86 -16.63
CA PRO A 142 19.19 10.90 -17.09
C PRO A 142 18.55 11.99 -17.94
N LEU A 143 17.37 11.76 -18.51
CA LEU A 143 16.60 12.75 -19.28
C LEU A 143 15.76 13.67 -18.38
N THR A 144 15.49 13.28 -17.15
CA THR A 144 14.64 14.03 -16.22
C THR A 144 15.31 15.32 -15.79
N SER A 145 14.73 16.46 -16.11
CA SER A 145 15.25 17.75 -15.64
C SER A 145 14.94 17.96 -14.14
N PRO A 146 15.78 18.73 -13.41
CA PRO A 146 15.47 19.12 -12.03
C PRO A 146 14.12 19.86 -11.90
N ALA A 147 13.74 20.64 -12.92
CA ALA A 147 12.47 21.36 -12.94
C ALA A 147 11.27 20.40 -13.07
N THR A 148 11.33 19.41 -13.97
CA THR A 148 10.31 18.37 -14.13
C THR A 148 10.12 17.62 -12.82
N TYR A 149 11.22 17.16 -12.20
CA TYR A 149 11.18 16.46 -10.92
C TYR A 149 10.54 17.32 -9.81
N SER A 150 11.04 18.55 -9.62
CA SER A 150 10.58 19.44 -8.57
C SER A 150 9.10 19.80 -8.72
N THR A 151 8.64 19.98 -9.96
CA THR A 151 7.24 20.33 -10.26
C THR A 151 6.32 19.15 -9.94
N LEU A 152 6.61 17.95 -10.44
CA LEU A 152 5.80 16.75 -10.13
C LEU A 152 5.84 16.41 -8.65
N HIS A 153 7.02 16.47 -8.02
CA HIS A 153 7.18 16.31 -6.58
C HIS A 153 6.24 17.26 -5.80
N GLY A 154 6.14 18.53 -6.22
CA GLY A 154 5.24 19.51 -5.63
C GLY A 154 3.76 19.08 -5.76
N TYR A 155 3.34 18.66 -6.95
CA TYR A 155 1.96 18.21 -7.21
C TYR A 155 1.57 17.00 -6.34
N LEU A 156 2.47 16.04 -6.18
CA LEU A 156 2.24 14.85 -5.36
C LEU A 156 2.19 15.18 -3.86
N ARG A 157 3.02 16.12 -3.41
CA ARG A 157 2.92 16.61 -2.03
C ARG A 157 1.62 17.37 -1.75
N ASP A 158 1.13 18.13 -2.73
CA ASP A 158 -0.13 18.86 -2.60
C ASP A 158 -1.32 17.89 -2.36
N ILE A 159 -1.27 16.67 -2.89
CA ILE A 159 -2.27 15.61 -2.63
C ILE A 159 -1.96 14.75 -1.40
N GLY A 160 -0.97 15.14 -0.59
CA GLY A 160 -0.65 14.51 0.70
C GLY A 160 0.34 13.37 0.66
N ALA A 161 0.97 13.06 -0.48
CA ALA A 161 1.95 11.99 -0.58
C ALA A 161 3.33 12.37 -0.01
N SER A 162 4.04 11.39 0.53
CA SER A 162 5.45 11.48 0.89
C SER A 162 6.31 10.97 -0.26
N VAL A 163 7.01 11.88 -0.95
CA VAL A 163 7.70 11.56 -2.21
C VAL A 163 9.14 11.14 -1.95
N VAL A 164 9.56 10.02 -2.54
CA VAL A 164 10.94 9.52 -2.53
C VAL A 164 11.42 9.28 -3.97
N ALA A 165 12.72 9.43 -4.22
CA ALA A 165 13.32 9.11 -5.51
C ALA A 165 14.14 7.84 -5.41
N LEU A 166 13.97 6.93 -6.38
CA LEU A 166 14.75 5.71 -6.54
C LEU A 166 15.15 5.52 -8.01
N ASP A 167 16.24 4.82 -8.25
CA ASP A 167 16.49 4.24 -9.57
C ASP A 167 15.40 3.21 -9.90
N ALA A 168 15.04 3.06 -11.18
CA ALA A 168 13.96 2.17 -11.58
C ALA A 168 14.24 0.69 -11.28
N ASN A 169 15.49 0.24 -11.46
CA ASN A 169 15.89 -1.15 -11.16
C ASN A 169 15.92 -1.40 -9.65
N ASP A 170 16.41 -0.40 -8.87
CA ASP A 170 16.37 -0.49 -7.41
C ASP A 170 14.93 -0.53 -6.89
N HIS A 171 14.03 0.29 -7.49
CA HIS A 171 12.61 0.22 -7.18
C HIS A 171 12.06 -1.19 -7.38
N ASP A 172 12.25 -1.77 -8.56
CA ASP A 172 11.69 -3.08 -8.92
C ASP A 172 12.25 -4.20 -8.05
N ARG A 173 13.55 -4.14 -7.74
CA ARG A 173 14.20 -5.07 -6.80
C ARG A 173 13.62 -4.97 -5.38
N LEU A 174 13.39 -3.75 -4.88
CA LEU A 174 12.86 -3.53 -3.53
C LEU A 174 11.40 -3.94 -3.44
N VAL A 175 10.59 -3.63 -4.47
CA VAL A 175 9.16 -3.97 -4.50
C VAL A 175 8.95 -5.47 -4.70
N ALA A 176 9.87 -6.17 -5.38
CA ALA A 176 9.84 -7.63 -5.46
C ALA A 176 9.81 -8.25 -4.06
N LEU A 177 10.68 -7.79 -3.15
CA LEU A 177 10.74 -8.29 -1.77
C LEU A 177 9.61 -7.74 -0.88
N ALA A 178 9.27 -6.46 -1.03
CA ALA A 178 8.34 -5.79 -0.11
C ALA A 178 6.85 -6.04 -0.45
N SER A 179 6.53 -6.43 -1.69
CA SER A 179 5.15 -6.55 -2.18
C SER A 179 4.91 -7.84 -2.97
N HIS A 180 5.65 -8.09 -4.04
CA HIS A 180 5.33 -9.12 -5.01
C HIS A 180 5.51 -10.55 -4.45
N VAL A 181 6.66 -10.84 -3.88
CA VAL A 181 6.95 -12.14 -3.27
C VAL A 181 6.05 -12.43 -2.05
N PRO A 182 5.81 -11.49 -1.13
CA PRO A 182 4.80 -11.68 -0.09
C PRO A 182 3.43 -12.10 -0.61
N HIS A 183 2.96 -11.50 -1.71
CA HIS A 183 1.68 -11.87 -2.31
C HIS A 183 1.67 -13.29 -2.88
N LEU A 184 2.75 -13.66 -3.60
CA LEU A 184 2.92 -15.04 -4.13
C LEU A 184 2.96 -16.07 -3.00
N LEU A 185 3.67 -15.78 -1.91
CA LEU A 185 3.77 -16.66 -0.75
C LEU A 185 2.44 -16.81 -0.02
N ALA A 186 1.70 -15.72 0.16
CA ALA A 186 0.36 -15.75 0.76
C ALA A 186 -0.59 -16.62 -0.07
N GLY A 187 -0.56 -16.48 -1.40
CA GLY A 187 -1.34 -17.31 -2.32
C GLY A 187 -0.93 -18.78 -2.27
N ALA A 188 0.37 -19.07 -2.33
CA ALA A 188 0.90 -20.43 -2.26
C ALA A 188 0.54 -21.13 -0.94
N LEU A 189 0.66 -20.42 0.20
CA LEU A 189 0.30 -20.95 1.51
C LEU A 189 -1.20 -21.23 1.61
N MET A 190 -2.04 -20.33 1.09
CA MET A 190 -3.48 -20.51 1.08
C MET A 190 -3.91 -21.69 0.20
N ASN A 191 -3.30 -21.83 -0.99
CA ASN A 191 -3.58 -22.95 -1.89
C ASN A 191 -3.19 -24.30 -1.27
N GLU A 192 -2.04 -24.39 -0.58
CA GLU A 192 -1.63 -25.61 0.12
C GLU A 192 -2.59 -25.95 1.28
N ALA A 193 -3.01 -24.94 2.04
CA ALA A 193 -3.99 -25.13 3.09
C ALA A 193 -5.35 -25.61 2.54
N THR A 194 -5.81 -25.06 1.43
CA THR A 194 -7.06 -25.48 0.78
C THR A 194 -6.99 -26.94 0.33
N LYS A 195 -5.90 -27.32 -0.34
CA LYS A 195 -5.66 -28.70 -0.77
C LYS A 195 -5.62 -29.69 0.41
N THR A 196 -4.98 -29.30 1.51
CA THR A 196 -4.91 -30.14 2.71
C THR A 196 -6.31 -30.25 3.37
N ALA A 197 -7.09 -29.17 3.37
CA ALA A 197 -8.44 -29.16 3.95
C ALA A 197 -9.44 -30.04 3.18
N GLU A 198 -9.19 -30.37 1.91
CA GLU A 198 -9.99 -31.37 1.17
C GLU A 198 -9.91 -32.76 1.82
N GLN A 199 -8.79 -33.08 2.46
CA GLN A 199 -8.57 -34.37 3.15
C GLN A 199 -8.87 -34.26 4.65
N ASP A 200 -8.60 -33.11 5.26
CA ASP A 200 -8.79 -32.84 6.69
C ASP A 200 -9.43 -31.45 6.91
N PRO A 201 -10.78 -31.37 6.90
CA PRO A 201 -11.50 -30.10 7.06
C PRO A 201 -11.24 -29.37 8.38
N VAL A 202 -10.73 -30.05 9.40
CA VAL A 202 -10.37 -29.46 10.70
C VAL A 202 -9.26 -28.43 10.57
N LEU A 203 -8.40 -28.54 9.52
CA LEU A 203 -7.32 -27.59 9.29
C LEU A 203 -7.78 -26.13 9.30
N LEU A 204 -8.90 -25.83 8.63
CA LEU A 204 -9.40 -24.46 8.55
C LEU A 204 -9.92 -23.93 9.91
N GLN A 205 -10.32 -24.83 10.82
CA GLN A 205 -10.69 -24.46 12.19
C GLN A 205 -9.44 -24.16 13.04
N LEU A 206 -8.31 -24.81 12.73
CA LEU A 206 -7.02 -24.57 13.37
C LEU A 206 -6.31 -23.32 12.84
N ALA A 207 -6.78 -22.74 11.73
CA ALA A 207 -6.22 -21.54 11.11
C ALA A 207 -6.45 -20.32 12.01
N ALA A 208 -5.52 -20.12 12.96
CA ALA A 208 -5.52 -19.02 13.94
C ALA A 208 -4.99 -17.71 13.35
N GLY A 209 -4.87 -16.68 14.19
CA GLY A 209 -4.49 -15.32 13.79
C GLY A 209 -3.27 -15.24 12.87
N GLY A 210 -2.16 -15.88 13.23
CA GLY A 210 -0.94 -15.85 12.41
C GLY A 210 -1.12 -16.37 10.99
N PHE A 211 -1.92 -17.44 10.78
CA PHE A 211 -2.23 -17.92 9.44
C PHE A 211 -3.08 -16.91 8.65
N ARG A 212 -4.11 -16.35 9.30
CA ARG A 212 -4.98 -15.33 8.67
C ARG A 212 -4.21 -14.08 8.29
N ASP A 213 -3.31 -13.62 9.14
CA ASP A 213 -2.48 -12.44 8.88
C ASP A 213 -1.53 -12.69 7.70
N MET A 214 -0.86 -13.84 7.66
CA MET A 214 0.05 -14.18 6.56
C MET A 214 -0.67 -14.37 5.22
N THR A 215 -1.91 -14.84 5.22
CA THR A 215 -2.68 -15.11 4.00
C THR A 215 -3.66 -13.99 3.63
N ARG A 216 -3.80 -12.94 4.44
CA ARG A 216 -4.77 -11.86 4.24
C ARG A 216 -4.70 -11.23 2.85
N ILE A 217 -3.50 -10.96 2.37
CA ILE A 217 -3.28 -10.33 1.06
C ILE A 217 -3.63 -11.24 -0.13
N ALA A 218 -3.73 -12.55 0.06
CA ALA A 218 -4.16 -13.48 -1.00
C ALA A 218 -5.63 -13.27 -1.43
N ALA A 219 -6.43 -12.53 -0.65
CA ALA A 219 -7.79 -12.15 -1.02
C ALA A 219 -7.88 -11.00 -2.03
N GLY A 220 -6.74 -10.39 -2.40
CA GLY A 220 -6.67 -9.31 -3.39
C GLY A 220 -7.12 -9.75 -4.79
N ASP A 221 -7.35 -8.77 -5.66
CA ASP A 221 -7.78 -9.02 -7.05
C ASP A 221 -6.72 -9.79 -7.84
N PRO A 222 -6.98 -11.04 -8.27
CA PRO A 222 -5.99 -11.82 -9.01
C PRO A 222 -5.73 -11.26 -10.42
N ALA A 223 -6.63 -10.44 -10.98
CA ALA A 223 -6.51 -9.96 -12.36
C ALA A 223 -5.36 -8.96 -12.56
N ILE A 224 -4.97 -8.22 -11.53
CA ILE A 224 -3.89 -7.22 -11.64
C ILE A 224 -2.49 -7.81 -11.54
N TRP A 225 -2.36 -9.01 -10.94
CA TRP A 225 -1.06 -9.57 -10.57
C TRP A 225 -0.25 -10.12 -11.74
N PRO A 226 -0.83 -10.84 -12.73
CA PRO A 226 -0.03 -11.41 -13.82
C PRO A 226 0.83 -10.36 -14.53
N ASP A 227 0.28 -9.22 -14.91
CA ASP A 227 1.04 -8.17 -15.59
C ASP A 227 2.17 -7.64 -14.73
N ILE A 228 1.89 -7.35 -13.46
CA ILE A 228 2.90 -6.86 -12.49
C ILE A 228 4.02 -7.88 -12.31
N LEU A 229 3.66 -9.15 -12.11
CA LEU A 229 4.64 -10.22 -11.84
C LEU A 229 5.52 -10.51 -13.05
N PHE A 230 4.93 -10.55 -14.27
CA PHE A 230 5.69 -10.79 -15.47
C PHE A 230 6.61 -9.63 -15.85
N GLU A 231 6.19 -8.39 -15.62
CA GLU A 231 7.02 -7.19 -15.83
C GLU A 231 8.21 -7.11 -14.85
N ASN A 232 8.08 -7.68 -13.64
CA ASN A 232 9.16 -7.70 -12.63
C ASN A 232 9.75 -9.10 -12.40
N ARG A 233 9.60 -10.02 -13.35
CA ARG A 233 9.93 -11.44 -13.17
C ARG A 233 11.38 -11.71 -12.73
N GLU A 234 12.35 -10.94 -13.23
CA GLU A 234 13.77 -11.16 -12.93
C GLU A 234 14.08 -10.85 -11.45
N ALA A 235 13.58 -9.71 -10.93
CA ALA A 235 13.78 -9.35 -9.53
C ALA A 235 13.00 -10.27 -8.58
N ILE A 236 11.83 -10.72 -9.01
CA ILE A 236 11.03 -11.70 -8.27
C ILE A 236 11.74 -13.04 -8.19
N ASP A 237 12.26 -13.55 -9.30
CA ASP A 237 13.00 -14.83 -9.37
C ASP A 237 14.21 -14.83 -8.44
N GLN A 238 15.03 -13.77 -8.50
CA GLN A 238 16.18 -13.60 -7.59
C GLN A 238 15.76 -13.56 -6.11
N THR A 239 14.63 -12.92 -5.82
CA THR A 239 14.12 -12.84 -4.44
C THR A 239 13.60 -14.18 -3.96
N LEU A 240 12.92 -14.95 -4.83
CA LEU A 240 12.45 -16.30 -4.53
C LEU A 240 13.62 -17.26 -4.32
N GLU A 241 14.66 -17.24 -5.17
CA GLU A 241 15.87 -18.04 -5.00
C GLU A 241 16.54 -17.79 -3.63
N ALA A 242 16.69 -16.52 -3.25
CA ALA A 242 17.24 -16.17 -1.95
C ALA A 242 16.38 -16.71 -0.78
N LEU A 243 15.06 -16.66 -0.92
CA LEU A 243 14.13 -17.18 0.08
C LEU A 243 14.12 -18.70 0.14
N GLU A 244 14.17 -19.40 -0.99
CA GLU A 244 14.32 -20.86 -1.06
C GLU A 244 15.56 -21.31 -0.32
N GLY A 245 16.69 -20.61 -0.48
CA GLY A 245 17.92 -20.89 0.25
C GLY A 245 17.74 -20.79 1.78
N ARG A 246 16.98 -19.80 2.28
CA ARG A 246 16.66 -19.67 3.71
C ARG A 246 15.72 -20.78 4.19
N LEU A 247 14.69 -21.13 3.43
CA LEU A 247 13.78 -22.22 3.76
C LEU A 247 14.50 -23.58 3.79
N ASP A 248 15.41 -23.82 2.85
CA ASP A 248 16.24 -25.01 2.83
C ASP A 248 17.19 -25.09 4.03
N ALA A 249 17.75 -23.97 4.48
CA ALA A 249 18.55 -23.93 5.69
C ALA A 249 17.76 -24.32 6.93
N LEU A 250 16.54 -23.78 7.09
CA LEU A 250 15.65 -24.15 8.19
C LEU A 250 15.23 -25.62 8.12
N ARG A 251 14.92 -26.14 6.93
CA ARG A 251 14.58 -27.56 6.73
C ARG A 251 15.74 -28.50 7.10
N ARG A 252 16.97 -28.14 6.74
CA ARG A 252 18.18 -28.90 7.14
C ARG A 252 18.42 -28.85 8.64
N ALA A 253 18.22 -27.68 9.28
CA ALA A 253 18.36 -27.54 10.72
C ALA A 253 17.34 -28.41 11.47
N LEU A 254 16.09 -28.49 11.02
CA LEU A 254 15.07 -29.38 11.57
C LEU A 254 15.45 -30.86 11.45
N ALA A 255 16.05 -31.26 10.31
CA ALA A 255 16.46 -32.64 10.07
C ALA A 255 17.68 -33.09 10.89
N SER A 256 18.52 -32.14 11.32
CA SER A 256 19.80 -32.39 12.04
C SER A 256 19.80 -31.98 13.51
N ASP A 257 18.63 -31.75 14.12
CA ASP A 257 18.49 -31.21 15.48
C ASP A 257 19.23 -29.87 15.71
N GLY A 258 19.33 -29.05 14.64
CA GLY A 258 20.00 -27.75 14.64
C GLY A 258 19.16 -26.64 15.32
N ARG A 259 18.81 -26.84 16.60
CA ARG A 259 17.97 -25.94 17.40
C ARG A 259 18.49 -24.50 17.41
N SER A 260 19.78 -24.31 17.67
CA SER A 260 20.41 -23.00 17.72
C SER A 260 20.26 -22.23 16.41
N VAL A 261 20.38 -22.91 15.26
CA VAL A 261 20.21 -22.27 13.94
C VAL A 261 18.80 -21.70 13.78
N ILE A 262 17.78 -22.43 14.26
CA ILE A 262 16.39 -21.99 14.22
C ILE A 262 16.16 -20.84 15.19
N GLU A 263 16.66 -20.95 16.43
CA GLU A 263 16.57 -19.91 17.46
C GLU A 263 17.21 -18.61 16.98
N ASP A 264 18.44 -18.67 16.45
CA ASP A 264 19.16 -17.52 15.92
C ASP A 264 18.40 -16.84 14.76
N SER A 265 17.88 -17.65 13.81
CA SER A 265 17.12 -17.13 12.68
C SER A 265 15.82 -16.43 13.12
N LEU A 266 15.09 -17.02 14.07
CA LEU A 266 13.85 -16.42 14.59
C LEU A 266 14.14 -15.17 15.44
N GLN A 267 15.23 -15.18 16.21
CA GLN A 267 15.66 -14.01 17.00
C GLN A 267 16.06 -12.85 16.09
N GLU A 268 16.82 -13.10 15.01
CA GLU A 268 17.20 -12.10 14.02
C GLU A 268 15.93 -11.48 13.38
N ALA A 269 15.00 -12.32 12.93
CA ALA A 269 13.75 -11.86 12.36
C ALA A 269 12.91 -11.04 13.34
N SER A 270 12.84 -11.45 14.59
CA SER A 270 12.11 -10.75 15.65
C SER A 270 12.69 -9.36 15.91
N VAL A 271 14.02 -9.24 15.98
CA VAL A 271 14.69 -7.94 16.14
C VAL A 271 14.42 -7.04 14.94
N ALA A 272 14.60 -7.57 13.72
CA ALA A 272 14.36 -6.81 12.49
C ALA A 272 12.89 -6.35 12.38
N ARG A 273 11.92 -7.21 12.74
CA ARG A 273 10.49 -6.87 12.69
C ARG A 273 10.15 -5.70 13.62
N ARG A 274 10.77 -5.67 14.81
CA ARG A 274 10.57 -4.56 15.77
C ARG A 274 11.18 -3.23 15.29
N GLN A 275 12.16 -3.29 14.40
CA GLN A 275 12.82 -2.11 13.83
C GLN A 275 12.18 -1.61 12.53
N LEU A 276 11.20 -2.34 11.99
CA LEU A 276 10.49 -1.85 10.81
C LEU A 276 9.81 -0.51 11.14
N PRO A 277 10.01 0.53 10.31
CA PRO A 277 9.29 1.77 10.45
C PRO A 277 7.79 1.51 10.21
N GLY A 278 7.07 1.28 11.28
CA GLY A 278 5.62 1.23 11.30
C GLY A 278 5.16 2.38 12.15
N ARG A 279 4.41 3.30 11.57
CA ARG A 279 3.87 4.51 12.21
C ARG A 279 4.70 4.96 13.42
N ALA A 280 5.76 5.70 13.09
CA ALA A 280 6.68 6.38 13.99
C ALA A 280 6.55 6.07 15.48
N LEU A 281 7.45 5.20 16.02
CA LEU A 281 8.13 5.44 17.29
C LEU A 281 9.15 4.33 17.54
N SER A 282 10.31 4.69 18.10
CA SER A 282 11.30 3.74 18.59
C SER A 282 10.66 2.81 19.63
N SER A 283 10.74 1.51 19.42
CA SER A 283 10.15 0.46 20.26
C SER A 283 10.63 0.48 21.74
N GLU A 284 11.65 1.26 22.04
CA GLU A 284 12.21 1.37 23.40
C GLU A 284 11.29 2.10 24.39
N ASN A 285 10.30 2.86 23.89
CA ASN A 285 9.38 3.63 24.74
C ASN A 285 7.92 3.19 24.60
N LEU A 286 7.63 2.09 23.91
CA LEU A 286 6.26 1.58 23.78
C LEU A 286 5.98 0.44 24.77
N ALA A 287 4.79 0.45 25.33
CA ALA A 287 4.21 -0.68 26.04
C ALA A 287 2.94 -1.14 25.32
N TYR A 288 2.70 -2.43 25.33
CA TYR A 288 1.52 -3.02 24.76
C TYR A 288 0.53 -3.38 25.85
N LEU A 289 -0.71 -2.88 25.73
CA LEU A 289 -1.82 -3.22 26.61
C LEU A 289 -2.76 -4.16 25.90
N ARG A 290 -2.88 -5.38 26.40
CA ARG A 290 -3.86 -6.36 25.94
C ARG A 290 -5.14 -6.22 26.74
N ILE A 291 -6.25 -5.89 26.05
CA ILE A 291 -7.54 -5.60 26.67
C ILE A 291 -8.54 -6.63 26.16
N VAL A 292 -9.13 -7.40 27.04
CA VAL A 292 -10.24 -8.31 26.68
C VAL A 292 -11.51 -7.48 26.56
N VAL A 293 -12.13 -7.53 25.37
CA VAL A 293 -13.32 -6.76 25.05
C VAL A 293 -14.48 -7.64 24.57
N SER A 294 -15.71 -7.22 24.85
CA SER A 294 -16.89 -7.81 24.23
C SER A 294 -17.07 -7.21 22.84
N ASP A 295 -17.44 -8.05 21.85
CA ASP A 295 -17.72 -7.60 20.50
C ASP A 295 -19.11 -6.93 20.45
N ARG A 296 -19.14 -5.64 20.78
CA ARG A 296 -20.36 -4.81 20.75
C ARG A 296 -20.02 -3.35 20.39
N PRO A 297 -20.97 -2.63 19.75
CA PRO A 297 -20.79 -1.24 19.41
C PRO A 297 -20.42 -0.37 20.61
N GLY A 298 -19.48 0.56 20.43
CA GLY A 298 -19.07 1.53 21.45
C GLY A 298 -17.87 1.14 22.30
N VAL A 299 -17.42 -0.12 22.29
CA VAL A 299 -16.26 -0.57 23.10
C VAL A 299 -14.99 0.17 22.71
N LEU A 300 -14.67 0.25 21.42
CA LEU A 300 -13.53 1.03 20.93
C LEU A 300 -13.63 2.50 21.32
N ALA A 301 -14.82 3.10 21.19
CA ALA A 301 -15.04 4.50 21.59
C ALA A 301 -14.79 4.71 23.08
N THR A 302 -15.14 3.75 23.94
CA THR A 302 -14.88 3.81 25.37
C THR A 302 -13.38 3.76 25.66
N VAL A 303 -12.65 2.84 25.04
CA VAL A 303 -11.21 2.67 25.23
C VAL A 303 -10.44 3.89 24.72
N THR A 304 -10.76 4.38 23.50
CA THR A 304 -10.08 5.55 22.93
C THR A 304 -10.42 6.84 23.67
N ARG A 305 -11.62 6.97 24.24
CA ARG A 305 -11.98 8.10 25.10
C ARG A 305 -11.18 8.09 26.40
N ALA A 306 -11.03 6.93 27.07
CA ALA A 306 -10.21 6.82 28.25
C ALA A 306 -8.76 7.24 27.99
N ALA A 307 -8.18 6.87 26.84
CA ALA A 307 -6.87 7.33 26.44
C ALA A 307 -6.84 8.84 26.17
N SER A 308 -7.84 9.38 25.49
CA SER A 308 -7.97 10.82 25.21
C SER A 308 -8.09 11.67 26.48
N ASP A 309 -8.93 11.25 27.43
CA ASP A 309 -9.15 11.97 28.70
C ASP A 309 -7.87 12.03 29.55
N LEU A 310 -7.00 11.03 29.42
CA LEU A 310 -5.68 10.97 30.06
C LEU A 310 -4.57 11.59 29.21
N GLN A 311 -4.90 12.13 28.03
CA GLN A 311 -3.93 12.62 27.04
C GLN A 311 -2.87 11.58 26.65
N VAL A 312 -3.23 10.29 26.67
CA VAL A 312 -2.39 9.19 26.23
C VAL A 312 -2.56 8.99 24.73
N ASN A 313 -1.47 9.09 23.98
CA ASN A 313 -1.50 8.80 22.56
C ASN A 313 -1.50 7.28 22.33
N ILE A 314 -2.42 6.81 21.49
CA ILE A 314 -2.44 5.43 21.02
C ILE A 314 -1.73 5.40 19.66
N TYR A 315 -0.63 4.68 19.62
CA TYR A 315 0.21 4.60 18.41
C TYR A 315 -0.21 3.50 17.46
N ASP A 316 -0.77 2.43 17.99
CA ASP A 316 -1.33 1.34 17.19
C ASP A 316 -2.48 0.65 17.93
N ILE A 317 -3.45 0.12 17.16
CA ILE A 317 -4.58 -0.66 17.66
C ILE A 317 -4.72 -1.90 16.78
N GLU A 318 -4.51 -3.06 17.38
CA GLU A 318 -4.79 -4.34 16.75
C GLU A 318 -6.04 -4.96 17.37
N ILE A 319 -6.92 -5.50 16.54
CA ILE A 319 -8.17 -6.15 16.98
C ILE A 319 -8.12 -7.61 16.60
N ALA A 320 -8.02 -8.50 17.56
CA ALA A 320 -8.17 -9.93 17.37
C ALA A 320 -9.58 -10.36 17.78
N HIS A 321 -10.40 -10.75 16.82
CA HIS A 321 -11.73 -11.29 17.09
C HIS A 321 -11.64 -12.72 17.65
N GLY A 322 -12.38 -12.98 18.72
CA GLY A 322 -12.52 -14.33 19.27
C GLY A 322 -13.34 -15.22 18.34
N ILE A 323 -13.11 -16.53 18.40
CA ILE A 323 -13.93 -17.54 17.72
C ILE A 323 -15.34 -17.50 18.34
N GLU A 324 -16.39 -17.43 17.50
CA GLU A 324 -17.82 -17.55 17.89
C GLU A 324 -18.43 -16.35 18.67
N GLY A 325 -18.11 -15.08 18.34
CA GLY A 325 -18.94 -13.94 18.81
C GLY A 325 -18.94 -13.67 20.33
N VAL A 326 -18.05 -14.30 21.10
CA VAL A 326 -18.03 -14.23 22.58
C VAL A 326 -17.09 -13.14 23.11
N GLY A 327 -16.37 -12.44 22.25
CA GLY A 327 -15.46 -11.35 22.63
C GLY A 327 -14.25 -11.26 21.72
N GLY A 328 -13.49 -10.20 21.88
CA GLY A 328 -12.25 -9.93 21.16
C GLY A 328 -11.14 -9.49 22.11
N THR A 329 -9.97 -9.33 21.56
CA THR A 329 -8.83 -8.74 22.25
C THR A 329 -8.39 -7.51 21.49
N LEU A 330 -8.25 -6.38 22.19
CA LEU A 330 -7.56 -5.20 21.66
C LEU A 330 -6.13 -5.22 22.16
N LEU A 331 -5.18 -5.01 21.29
CA LEU A 331 -3.79 -4.74 21.62
C LEU A 331 -3.52 -3.28 21.31
N LEU A 332 -3.20 -2.48 22.32
CA LEU A 332 -2.89 -1.07 22.14
C LEU A 332 -1.39 -0.85 22.35
N ALA A 333 -0.75 -0.17 21.40
CA ALA A 333 0.60 0.36 21.59
C ALA A 333 0.51 1.80 22.12
N VAL A 334 1.05 2.05 23.31
CA VAL A 334 1.06 3.35 23.99
C VAL A 334 2.44 3.66 24.52
N ASP A 335 2.71 4.91 24.93
CA ASP A 335 3.96 5.27 25.61
C ASP A 335 4.11 4.47 26.91
N ALA A 336 5.28 3.85 27.10
CA ALA A 336 5.58 3.01 28.27
C ALA A 336 5.43 3.76 29.60
N ALA A 337 5.72 5.07 29.60
CA ALA A 337 5.57 5.93 30.79
C ALA A 337 4.09 6.16 31.16
N GLN A 338 3.18 6.08 30.17
CA GLN A 338 1.74 6.34 30.34
C GLN A 338 0.91 5.05 30.40
N ALA A 339 1.50 3.90 30.09
CA ALA A 339 0.80 2.62 29.99
C ALA A 339 0.11 2.22 31.30
N THR A 340 0.75 2.43 32.43
CA THR A 340 0.18 2.08 33.75
C THR A 340 -1.06 2.89 34.05
N VAL A 341 -1.03 4.21 33.82
CA VAL A 341 -2.16 5.11 34.09
C VAL A 341 -3.35 4.77 33.20
N LEU A 342 -3.11 4.45 31.92
CA LEU A 342 -4.17 4.03 31.02
C LEU A 342 -4.73 2.65 31.42
N ALA A 343 -3.87 1.70 31.77
CA ALA A 343 -4.31 0.37 32.20
C ALA A 343 -5.22 0.46 33.45
N ASP A 344 -4.83 1.24 34.45
CA ASP A 344 -5.61 1.44 35.68
C ASP A 344 -6.98 2.08 35.36
N SER A 345 -7.02 3.06 34.47
CA SER A 345 -8.26 3.71 34.02
C SER A 345 -9.20 2.73 33.30
N LEU A 346 -8.65 1.87 32.44
CA LEU A 346 -9.43 0.85 31.74
C LEU A 346 -9.94 -0.24 32.69
N VAL A 347 -9.15 -0.63 33.68
CA VAL A 347 -9.60 -1.54 34.75
C VAL A 347 -10.75 -0.94 35.56
N ALA A 348 -10.70 0.37 35.87
CA ALA A 348 -11.80 1.08 36.53
C ALA A 348 -13.08 1.16 35.68
N LEU A 349 -12.99 0.95 34.36
CA LEU A 349 -14.11 0.82 33.43
C LEU A 349 -14.52 -0.63 33.16
N ASP A 350 -14.15 -1.56 34.04
CA ASP A 350 -14.45 -2.99 34.00
C ASP A 350 -13.79 -3.78 32.85
N PHE A 351 -12.74 -3.25 32.23
CA PHE A 351 -11.92 -3.99 31.28
C PHE A 351 -10.89 -4.88 31.97
N ARG A 352 -10.65 -6.05 31.40
CA ARG A 352 -9.50 -6.87 31.79
C ARG A 352 -8.30 -6.47 30.95
N VAL A 353 -7.29 -5.93 31.59
CA VAL A 353 -6.08 -5.40 30.96
C VAL A 353 -4.86 -6.19 31.42
N ALA A 354 -4.04 -6.63 30.48
CA ALA A 354 -2.71 -7.19 30.72
C ALA A 354 -1.68 -6.33 30.01
N ARG A 355 -0.55 -6.11 30.66
CA ARG A 355 0.61 -5.41 30.07
C ARG A 355 1.56 -6.46 29.51
N GLU A 356 1.88 -6.37 28.24
CA GLU A 356 2.96 -7.13 27.59
C GLU A 356 4.24 -6.31 27.60
N GLN A 357 5.35 -6.95 27.95
CA GLN A 357 6.68 -6.33 27.96
C GLN A 357 7.34 -6.44 26.60
#